data_78553b582f9937c91ab66f4c57aaba8e
#
_entry.id   78553b582f9937c91ab66f4c57aaba8e
#
_cell.length_a   1.000
_cell.length_b   1.000
_cell.length_c   1.000
_cell.angle_alpha   90.00
_cell.angle_beta   90.00
_cell.angle_gamma   90.00
#
_symmetry.space_group_name_H-M   'P 1'
#
loop_
_entity.id
_entity.type
_entity.pdbx_description
1 polymer ?
#
loop_
_entity_poly.entity_id
_entity_poly.type
_entity_poly.pdbx_seq_one_letter_code
_entity_poly.pdbx_strand_id
1 'polypeptide(L)'
;MSEAGYFRHDMNARNDPKIRALIKKYKMEGYGRFWVIIEMMRETTGYKIKEKRYIYEALAEQMQCSAEELKKFIKDCIEEFELFTQEDGFFYSESLIQRMTFLENIRLGRKRGSYSMHEKAG
;
A
#
# COMPACT_ATOMS: atom_id res chain seq x y z
N MET A 1 15.91 -11.18 -6.87
CA MET A 1 15.82 -9.76 -7.08
C MET A 1 14.53 -9.11 -6.66
N SER A 2 13.50 -9.89 -6.43
CA SER A 2 12.24 -9.32 -6.00
C SER A 2 12.38 -8.56 -4.70
N GLU A 3 13.20 -9.05 -3.82
CA GLU A 3 13.42 -8.36 -2.56
C GLU A 3 14.09 -7.02 -2.78
N ALA A 4 15.10 -7.01 -3.63
CA ALA A 4 15.78 -5.77 -3.96
C ALA A 4 14.82 -4.82 -4.66
N GLY A 5 13.97 -5.35 -5.50
CA GLY A 5 12.98 -4.54 -6.18
C GLY A 5 12.00 -3.90 -5.23
N TYR A 6 11.68 -4.58 -4.18
CA TYR A 6 10.84 -4.18 -3.16
C TYR A 6 11.38 -3.05 -2.38
N PHE A 7 12.60 -3.22 -1.82
CA PHE A 7 13.24 -2.14 -1.14
C PHE A 7 13.47 -0.98 -2.08
N ARG A 8 13.78 -1.31 -3.32
CA ARG A 8 13.97 -0.27 -4.31
C ARG A 8 12.71 0.55 -4.51
N HIS A 9 11.56 -0.11 -4.42
CA HIS A 9 10.30 0.61 -4.53
C HIS A 9 10.21 1.68 -3.43
N ASP A 10 10.54 1.32 -2.19
CA ASP A 10 10.50 2.27 -1.09
C ASP A 10 11.57 3.35 -1.24
N MET A 11 12.78 2.96 -1.63
CA MET A 11 13.88 3.89 -1.71
C MET A 11 13.82 4.77 -2.95
N ASN A 12 13.25 4.25 -4.03
CA ASN A 12 13.19 4.95 -5.29
C ASN A 12 11.79 5.33 -5.71
N ALA A 13 10.89 5.39 -4.74
CA ALA A 13 9.49 5.69 -5.05
C ALA A 13 9.37 7.01 -5.80
N ARG A 14 10.18 7.99 -5.45
CA ARG A 14 10.12 9.30 -6.11
C ARG A 14 10.45 9.22 -7.59
N ASN A 15 11.13 8.15 -8.01
CA ASN A 15 11.47 7.98 -9.42
C ASN A 15 10.45 7.17 -10.20
N ASP A 16 9.46 6.61 -9.50
CA ASP A 16 8.37 5.89 -10.16
C ASP A 16 7.52 6.93 -10.92
N PRO A 17 7.26 6.71 -12.21
CA PRO A 17 6.48 7.68 -12.98
C PRO A 17 5.12 8.00 -12.37
N LYS A 18 4.49 7.01 -11.75
CA LYS A 18 3.19 7.22 -11.13
C LYS A 18 3.30 8.13 -9.91
N ILE A 19 4.32 7.90 -9.11
CA ILE A 19 4.57 8.73 -7.93
C ILE A 19 4.99 10.13 -8.36
N ARG A 20 5.79 10.23 -9.41
CA ARG A 20 6.19 11.55 -9.92
C ARG A 20 4.98 12.35 -10.38
N ALA A 21 4.02 11.67 -11.03
CA ALA A 21 2.80 12.34 -11.45
C ALA A 21 2.00 12.83 -10.25
N LEU A 22 1.96 12.01 -9.21
CA LEU A 22 1.27 12.38 -7.98
C LEU A 22 1.92 13.61 -7.35
N ILE A 23 3.25 13.61 -7.27
CA ILE A 23 3.98 14.72 -6.68
C ILE A 23 3.79 15.98 -7.51
N LYS A 24 3.76 15.84 -8.83
CA LYS A 24 3.57 16.98 -9.70
C LYS A 24 2.23 17.66 -9.42
N LYS A 25 1.20 16.88 -9.21
CA LYS A 25 -0.14 17.43 -9.00
C LYS A 25 -0.37 17.86 -7.54
N TYR A 26 0.07 17.05 -6.59
CA TYR A 26 -0.24 17.26 -5.17
C TYR A 26 0.94 17.70 -4.33
N LYS A 27 2.12 17.82 -4.94
CA LYS A 27 3.35 18.27 -4.28
C LYS A 27 3.75 17.26 -3.18
N MET A 28 4.65 17.69 -2.32
CA MET A 28 5.15 16.81 -1.27
C MET A 28 4.08 16.46 -0.24
N GLU A 29 3.09 17.31 -0.10
CA GLU A 29 1.97 17.02 0.78
C GLU A 29 1.23 15.77 0.30
N GLY A 30 1.02 15.66 -1.01
CA GLY A 30 0.39 14.48 -1.57
C GLY A 30 1.24 13.24 -1.42
N TYR A 31 2.54 13.41 -1.56
CA TYR A 31 3.47 12.31 -1.37
C TYR A 31 3.37 11.78 0.07
N GLY A 32 3.32 12.70 1.03
CA GLY A 32 3.16 12.33 2.42
C GLY A 32 1.84 11.61 2.68
N ARG A 33 0.76 12.13 2.09
CA ARG A 33 -0.55 11.49 2.22
C ARG A 33 -0.53 10.07 1.69
N PHE A 34 0.10 9.89 0.54
CA PHE A 34 0.20 8.57 -0.07
C PHE A 34 0.84 7.58 0.89
N TRP A 35 1.96 7.97 1.50
CA TRP A 35 2.67 7.06 2.40
C TRP A 35 1.91 6.80 3.69
N VAL A 36 1.17 7.78 4.20
CA VAL A 36 0.33 7.55 5.37
C VAL A 36 -0.75 6.53 5.05
N ILE A 37 -1.35 6.64 3.86
CA ILE A 37 -2.37 5.70 3.45
C ILE A 37 -1.78 4.29 3.31
N ILE A 38 -0.58 4.19 2.75
CA ILE A 38 0.11 2.90 2.65
C ILE A 38 0.33 2.31 4.04
N GLU A 39 0.75 3.13 5.01
CA GLU A 39 0.94 2.65 6.37
C GLU A 39 -0.36 2.12 6.95
N MET A 40 -1.44 2.82 6.70
CA MET A 40 -2.74 2.40 7.20
C MET A 40 -3.19 1.09 6.57
N MET A 41 -2.92 0.93 5.28
CA MET A 41 -3.20 -0.34 4.62
C MET A 41 -2.43 -1.47 5.27
N ARG A 42 -1.17 -1.23 5.60
CA ARG A 42 -0.34 -2.26 6.22
C ARG A 42 -0.90 -2.71 7.56
N GLU A 43 -1.56 -1.81 8.26
CA GLU A 43 -2.12 -2.08 9.58
C GLU A 43 -3.51 -2.68 9.50
N THR A 44 -4.08 -2.75 8.32
CA THR A 44 -5.45 -3.24 8.14
C THR A 44 -5.42 -4.70 7.72
N THR A 45 -6.33 -5.48 8.27
CA THR A 45 -6.45 -6.88 7.89
C THR A 45 -6.73 -6.97 6.39
N GLY A 46 -5.95 -7.81 5.70
CA GLY A 46 -6.09 -7.96 4.26
C GLY A 46 -5.52 -6.82 3.46
N TYR A 47 -4.98 -5.80 4.12
CA TYR A 47 -4.31 -4.66 3.46
C TYR A 47 -5.22 -3.87 2.54
N LYS A 48 -6.53 -3.92 2.79
CA LYS A 48 -7.51 -3.21 1.99
C LYS A 48 -8.34 -2.29 2.88
N ILE A 49 -8.62 -1.10 2.39
CA ILE A 49 -9.37 -0.11 3.14
C ILE A 49 -10.78 -0.01 2.57
N LYS A 50 -11.77 -0.06 3.45
CA LYS A 50 -13.16 0.04 3.03
C LYS A 50 -13.48 1.43 2.52
N GLU A 51 -14.26 1.49 1.45
CA GLU A 51 -14.71 2.76 0.90
C GLU A 51 -16.00 3.16 1.55
N LYS A 52 -15.93 3.55 2.81
CA LYS A 52 -17.09 4.01 3.56
C LYS A 52 -16.84 5.43 4.03
N ARG A 53 -17.95 6.18 4.14
CA ARG A 53 -17.83 7.56 4.52
C ARG A 53 -17.13 7.75 5.86
N TYR A 54 -17.47 6.91 6.84
CA TYR A 54 -16.86 7.05 8.15
C TYR A 54 -15.36 6.73 8.13
N ILE A 55 -14.95 5.89 7.19
CA ILE A 55 -13.53 5.58 7.03
C ILE A 55 -12.81 6.79 6.45
N TYR A 56 -13.37 7.39 5.41
CA TYR A 56 -12.76 8.58 4.82
C TYR A 56 -12.67 9.70 5.84
N GLU A 57 -13.70 9.85 6.67
CA GLU A 57 -13.69 10.89 7.69
C GLU A 57 -12.61 10.64 8.72
N ALA A 58 -12.44 9.39 9.14
CA ALA A 58 -11.40 9.03 10.10
C ALA A 58 -10.00 9.25 9.52
N LEU A 59 -9.82 8.87 8.26
CA LEU A 59 -8.52 9.07 7.60
C LEU A 59 -8.21 10.55 7.44
N ALA A 60 -9.21 11.32 7.04
CA ALA A 60 -9.04 12.74 6.83
C ALA A 60 -8.66 13.44 8.12
N GLU A 61 -9.25 13.01 9.21
CA GLU A 61 -8.94 13.59 10.51
C GLU A 61 -7.48 13.37 10.86
N GLN A 62 -6.98 12.17 10.63
CA GLN A 62 -5.58 11.87 10.90
C GLN A 62 -4.63 12.68 10.02
N MET A 63 -5.05 12.95 8.80
CA MET A 63 -4.20 13.68 7.86
C MET A 63 -4.49 15.19 7.85
N GLN A 64 -5.38 15.63 8.76
CA GLN A 64 -5.69 17.03 8.93
C GLN A 64 -6.16 17.69 7.64
N CYS A 65 -7.05 16.99 6.92
CA CYS A 65 -7.65 17.53 5.73
C CYS A 65 -9.13 17.18 5.75
N SER A 66 -9.89 17.71 4.79
CA SER A 66 -11.31 17.39 4.74
C SER A 66 -11.51 16.02 4.11
N ALA A 67 -12.63 15.39 4.43
CA ALA A 67 -12.96 14.11 3.85
C ALA A 67 -13.10 14.21 2.34
N GLU A 68 -13.57 15.34 1.86
CA GLU A 68 -13.74 15.57 0.44
C GLU A 68 -12.40 15.65 -0.28
N GLU A 69 -11.47 16.37 0.32
CA GLU A 69 -10.12 16.46 -0.23
C GLU A 69 -9.47 15.08 -0.30
N LEU A 70 -9.62 14.32 0.76
CA LEU A 70 -9.04 12.99 0.82
C LEU A 70 -9.69 12.06 -0.20
N LYS A 71 -10.99 12.13 -0.32
CA LYS A 71 -11.72 11.31 -1.27
C LYS A 71 -11.27 11.60 -2.70
N LYS A 72 -11.07 12.88 -3.02
CA LYS A 72 -10.59 13.25 -4.33
C LYS A 72 -9.16 12.76 -4.55
N PHE A 73 -8.33 12.87 -3.53
CA PHE A 73 -6.96 12.42 -3.61
C PHE A 73 -6.90 10.91 -3.90
N ILE A 74 -7.71 10.15 -3.16
CA ILE A 74 -7.73 8.70 -3.34
C ILE A 74 -8.28 8.34 -4.71
N LYS A 75 -9.29 9.07 -5.17
CA LYS A 75 -9.84 8.84 -6.50
C LYS A 75 -8.78 9.06 -7.57
N ASP A 76 -7.98 10.11 -7.42
CA ASP A 76 -6.91 10.38 -8.37
C ASP A 76 -5.84 9.29 -8.30
N CYS A 77 -5.56 8.79 -7.11
CA CYS A 77 -4.61 7.70 -6.96
C CYS A 77 -5.12 6.42 -7.63
N ILE A 78 -6.42 6.26 -7.72
CA ILE A 78 -7.01 5.10 -8.39
C ILE A 78 -7.04 5.32 -9.89
N GLU A 79 -7.61 6.43 -10.32
CA GLU A 79 -7.94 6.65 -11.73
C GLU A 79 -6.84 7.30 -12.53
N GLU A 80 -6.20 8.31 -11.94
CA GLU A 80 -5.21 9.07 -12.69
C GLU A 80 -3.83 8.49 -12.56
N PHE A 81 -3.42 8.17 -11.33
CA PHE A 81 -2.05 7.71 -11.09
C PHE A 81 -1.92 6.20 -11.07
N GLU A 82 -3.04 5.50 -11.00
CA GLU A 82 -3.03 4.03 -10.99
C GLU A 82 -2.13 3.45 -9.89
N LEU A 83 -2.13 4.12 -8.75
CA LEU A 83 -1.36 3.67 -7.59
C LEU A 83 -2.18 2.76 -6.70
N PHE A 84 -3.50 2.90 -6.72
CA PHE A 84 -4.41 2.08 -5.96
C PHE A 84 -5.41 1.41 -6.89
N THR A 85 -5.89 0.26 -6.45
CA THR A 85 -6.93 -0.49 -7.15
C THR A 85 -8.21 -0.43 -6.32
N GLN A 86 -9.34 -0.32 -6.99
CA GLN A 86 -10.64 -0.27 -6.33
C GLN A 86 -11.41 -1.51 -6.73
N GLU A 87 -11.90 -2.25 -5.73
CA GLU A 87 -12.60 -3.48 -6.01
C GLU A 87 -13.48 -3.86 -4.83
N ASP A 88 -14.73 -4.22 -5.10
CA ASP A 88 -15.65 -4.74 -4.08
C ASP A 88 -15.83 -3.83 -2.87
N GLY A 89 -15.82 -2.52 -3.09
CA GLY A 89 -16.01 -1.58 -2.00
C GLY A 89 -14.79 -1.35 -1.16
N PHE A 90 -13.62 -1.73 -1.67
CA PHE A 90 -12.35 -1.50 -1.01
C PHE A 90 -11.38 -0.84 -1.98
N PHE A 91 -10.37 -0.19 -1.44
CA PHE A 91 -9.24 0.22 -2.28
C PHE A 91 -7.96 -0.25 -1.61
N TYR A 92 -6.95 -0.50 -2.42
CA TYR A 92 -5.70 -1.07 -1.93
C TYR A 92 -4.59 -0.87 -2.94
N SER A 93 -3.36 -1.09 -2.48
CA SER A 93 -2.20 -1.04 -3.35
C SER A 93 -1.79 -2.47 -3.69
N GLU A 94 -1.79 -2.79 -4.97
CA GLU A 94 -1.38 -4.12 -5.40
C GLU A 94 0.08 -4.37 -5.07
N SER A 95 0.91 -3.34 -5.22
CA SER A 95 2.32 -3.44 -4.88
C SER A 95 2.49 -3.80 -3.41
N LEU A 96 1.71 -3.14 -2.56
CA LEU A 96 1.80 -3.41 -1.13
C LEU A 96 1.38 -4.83 -0.82
N ILE A 97 0.29 -5.29 -1.42
CA ILE A 97 -0.20 -6.65 -1.17
C ILE A 97 0.84 -7.66 -1.61
N GLN A 98 1.43 -7.46 -2.79
CA GLN A 98 2.47 -8.37 -3.27
C GLN A 98 3.64 -8.40 -2.32
N ARG A 99 3.98 -7.24 -1.82
CA ARG A 99 5.08 -7.11 -0.88
C ARG A 99 4.80 -7.84 0.42
N MET A 100 3.65 -7.59 1.00
CA MET A 100 3.32 -8.22 2.27
C MET A 100 3.19 -9.73 2.10
N THR A 101 2.64 -10.17 0.98
CA THR A 101 2.54 -11.59 0.68
C THR A 101 3.91 -12.22 0.54
N PHE A 102 4.81 -11.53 -0.15
CA PHE A 102 6.18 -12.01 -0.32
C PHE A 102 6.88 -12.14 1.03
N LEU A 103 6.76 -11.12 1.88
CA LEU A 103 7.39 -11.15 3.19
C LEU A 103 6.79 -12.23 4.08
N GLU A 104 5.50 -12.42 3.98
CA GLU A 104 4.81 -13.45 4.73
C GLU A 104 5.27 -14.83 4.29
N ASN A 105 5.43 -15.02 3.00
CA ASN A 105 5.90 -16.28 2.46
C ASN A 105 7.33 -16.57 2.90
N ILE A 106 8.17 -15.57 2.97
CA ILE A 106 9.53 -15.74 3.46
C ILE A 106 9.49 -16.20 4.91
N ARG A 107 8.67 -15.54 5.73
CA ARG A 107 8.57 -15.88 7.14
C ARG A 107 8.05 -17.29 7.32
N LEU A 108 7.02 -17.65 6.56
CA LEU A 108 6.47 -19.00 6.63
C LEU A 108 7.44 -20.02 6.09
N GLY A 109 8.18 -19.65 5.07
CA GLY A 109 9.21 -20.49 4.50
C GLY A 109 10.31 -20.80 5.47
N ARG A 110 10.71 -19.84 6.26
CA ARG A 110 11.73 -20.05 7.27
C ARG A 110 11.22 -20.97 8.38
N LYS A 111 10.00 -20.72 8.84
CA LYS A 111 9.36 -21.57 9.82
C LYS A 111 9.25 -22.98 9.28
N ARG A 112 8.78 -23.07 8.07
CA ARG A 112 8.59 -24.34 7.41
C ARG A 112 9.92 -24.99 7.11
N GLY A 113 10.94 -24.19 6.92
CA GLY A 113 12.29 -24.67 6.69
C GLY A 113 12.80 -25.50 7.84
N SER A 114 12.65 -24.99 9.05
CA SER A 114 13.04 -25.76 10.22
C SER A 114 12.19 -26.99 10.35
N TYR A 115 10.97 -26.86 10.00
CA TYR A 115 9.98 -27.90 10.10
C TYR A 115 10.13 -28.88 8.96
N SER A 116 10.27 -28.38 7.77
CA SER A 116 10.27 -29.20 6.61
C SER A 116 11.54 -29.98 6.42
N MET A 117 12.57 -29.62 7.11
CA MET A 117 13.71 -30.47 7.13
C MET A 117 13.34 -31.82 7.72
N HIS A 118 12.46 -31.82 8.68
CA HIS A 118 11.95 -33.07 9.27
C HIS A 118 11.05 -33.78 8.28
N GLU A 119 10.15 -33.04 7.68
CA GLU A 119 9.20 -33.63 6.76
C GLU A 119 9.88 -34.19 5.54
N LYS A 120 10.80 -33.46 4.99
CA LYS A 120 11.49 -33.89 3.81
C LYS A 120 12.40 -35.03 4.11
N ALA A 121 12.91 -35.05 5.27
CA ALA A 121 13.73 -36.17 5.70
C ALA A 121 12.85 -37.36 5.97
N GLY A 122 11.64 -37.11 6.30
CA GLY A 122 10.69 -38.18 6.47
C GLY A 122 9.92 -38.38 5.18
#